data_c9962326ba8a4de1166393a83117f45f
#
_entry.id   c9962326ba8a4de1166393a83117f45f
#
_cell.length_a   1.000
_cell.length_b   1.000
_cell.length_c   1.000
_cell.angle_alpha   90.00
_cell.angle_beta   90.00
_cell.angle_gamma   90.00
#
_symmetry.space_group_name_H-M   'P 1'
#
loop_
_entity.id
_entity.type
_entity.pdbx_description
1 polymer ?
#
loop_
_entity_poly.entity_id
_entity_poly.type
_entity_poly.pdbx_seq_one_letter_code
_entity_poly.pdbx_strand_id
1 'polypeptide(L)'
;MPDTTSKTDNFLKAIEKYAEEQRTKMKSEAEVFKAKEMNRAEEEGLKEAYTMIQKKMSEINNQISSELSRAETASKKRIFLKRREIEDEVFAKAEKKLIEYTATDKYVSKLQKSAENISKVLDADDVILYVKEKDMAHKQKLIKAFGRKCEVAVSDDIKLGGITGLSRSLGMIADETLDSRLAEQHEWFCENSGLKVTE
;
A
#
# COMPACT_ATOMS: atom_id res chain seq x y z
N MET A 1 109.36 16.12 33.07
CA MET A 1 107.99 15.69 33.25
C MET A 1 107.02 16.24 32.15
N PRO A 2 106.99 15.64 30.98
CA PRO A 2 106.00 16.10 29.96
C PRO A 2 104.96 15.06 29.54
N ASP A 3 104.77 13.93 30.30
CA ASP A 3 104.01 12.82 29.76
C ASP A 3 102.58 12.66 30.37
N THR A 4 102.25 13.43 31.40
CA THR A 4 100.93 13.34 32.08
C THR A 4 99.88 14.21 31.42
N THR A 5 100.21 15.38 30.88
CA THR A 5 99.33 16.33 30.21
C THR A 5 98.79 15.77 28.87
N SER A 6 99.66 15.10 28.12
CA SER A 6 99.28 14.49 26.81
C SER A 6 98.32 13.28 27.00
N LYS A 7 98.49 12.53 28.10
CA LYS A 7 97.56 11.39 28.39
C LYS A 7 96.19 11.88 28.85
N THR A 8 96.10 12.96 29.61
CA THR A 8 94.86 13.58 30.03
C THR A 8 94.12 14.22 28.84
N ASP A 9 94.83 14.88 27.93
CA ASP A 9 94.18 15.43 26.72
C ASP A 9 93.64 14.34 25.79
N ASN A 10 94.36 13.23 25.63
CA ASN A 10 93.92 12.10 24.83
C ASN A 10 92.65 11.41 25.47
N PHE A 11 92.62 11.35 26.78
CA PHE A 11 91.45 10.79 27.54
C PHE A 11 90.22 11.72 27.38
N LEU A 12 90.38 13.02 27.54
CA LEU A 12 89.33 14.00 27.33
C LEU A 12 88.79 13.92 25.92
N LYS A 13 89.64 13.87 24.90
CA LYS A 13 89.20 13.71 23.47
C LYS A 13 88.44 12.37 23.25
N ALA A 14 88.88 11.31 23.90
CA ALA A 14 88.12 10.01 23.79
C ALA A 14 86.74 10.06 24.44
N ILE A 15 86.60 10.73 25.62
CA ILE A 15 85.30 10.95 26.27
C ILE A 15 84.41 11.84 25.39
N GLU A 16 84.92 12.94 24.89
CA GLU A 16 84.16 13.85 23.99
C GLU A 16 83.71 13.12 22.75
N LYS A 17 84.56 12.35 22.11
CA LYS A 17 84.22 11.53 20.94
C LYS A 17 83.12 10.50 21.29
N TYR A 18 83.22 9.78 22.41
CA TYR A 18 82.24 8.83 22.86
C TYR A 18 80.89 9.53 23.17
N ALA A 19 80.91 10.66 23.84
CA ALA A 19 79.73 11.45 24.14
C ALA A 19 78.98 11.90 22.86
N GLU A 20 79.75 12.38 21.83
CA GLU A 20 79.21 12.82 20.55
C GLU A 20 78.65 11.63 19.73
N GLU A 21 79.34 10.49 19.77
CA GLU A 21 78.77 9.23 19.16
C GLU A 21 77.46 8.79 19.83
N GLN A 22 77.41 8.82 21.18
CA GLN A 22 76.13 8.49 21.91
C GLN A 22 75.06 9.52 21.61
N ARG A 23 75.34 10.78 21.56
CA ARG A 23 74.45 11.86 21.23
C ARG A 23 73.87 11.69 19.83
N THR A 24 74.71 11.37 18.83
CA THR A 24 74.30 11.12 17.44
C THR A 24 73.42 9.91 17.33
N LYS A 25 73.77 8.82 18.05
CA LYS A 25 72.98 7.61 18.09
C LYS A 25 71.59 7.84 18.69
N MET A 26 71.51 8.53 19.86
CA MET A 26 70.22 8.87 20.47
C MET A 26 69.34 9.75 19.60
N LYS A 27 69.93 10.73 18.88
CA LYS A 27 69.19 11.57 17.92
C LYS A 27 68.65 10.74 16.77
N SER A 28 69.43 9.85 16.17
CA SER A 28 69.00 8.97 15.11
C SER A 28 67.88 8.02 15.57
N GLU A 29 67.99 7.43 16.75
CA GLU A 29 66.95 6.58 17.32
C GLU A 29 65.64 7.35 17.58
N ALA A 30 65.76 8.59 18.08
CA ALA A 30 64.58 9.45 18.31
C ALA A 30 63.90 9.87 16.98
N GLU A 31 64.65 10.14 15.93
CA GLU A 31 64.12 10.46 14.59
C GLU A 31 63.39 9.25 13.97
N VAL A 32 63.97 8.05 14.08
CA VAL A 32 63.34 6.81 13.61
C VAL A 32 62.07 6.52 14.40
N PHE A 33 62.09 6.68 15.71
CA PHE A 33 60.93 6.51 16.54
C PHE A 33 59.79 7.49 16.18
N LYS A 34 60.16 8.79 16.04
CA LYS A 34 59.22 9.83 15.61
C LYS A 34 58.59 9.51 14.27
N ALA A 35 59.38 9.12 13.27
CA ALA A 35 58.89 8.78 11.93
C ALA A 35 57.93 7.56 12.00
N LYS A 36 58.26 6.55 12.82
CA LYS A 36 57.40 5.38 12.99
C LYS A 36 56.04 5.71 13.63
N GLU A 37 56.07 6.53 14.68
CA GLU A 37 54.81 6.93 15.35
C GLU A 37 53.95 7.85 14.44
N MET A 38 54.58 8.73 13.66
CA MET A 38 53.85 9.55 12.68
C MET A 38 53.17 8.68 11.62
N ASN A 39 53.92 7.75 11.01
CA ASN A 39 53.33 6.84 10.01
C ASN A 39 52.18 6.02 10.60
N ARG A 40 52.33 5.53 11.84
CA ARG A 40 51.29 4.81 12.53
C ARG A 40 50.03 5.66 12.76
N ALA A 41 50.21 6.91 13.22
CA ALA A 41 49.08 7.82 13.42
C ALA A 41 48.36 8.18 12.10
N GLU A 42 49.14 8.36 11.00
CA GLU A 42 48.54 8.57 9.66
C GLU A 42 47.74 7.36 9.17
N GLU A 43 48.30 6.14 9.33
CA GLU A 43 47.58 4.91 8.95
C GLU A 43 46.29 4.71 9.76
N GLU A 44 46.35 4.94 11.08
CA GLU A 44 45.20 4.87 11.96
C GLU A 44 44.12 5.93 11.56
N GLY A 45 44.56 7.17 11.33
CA GLY A 45 43.66 8.24 10.91
C GLY A 45 42.99 7.98 9.56
N LEU A 46 43.77 7.47 8.58
CA LEU A 46 43.21 7.08 7.28
C LEU A 46 42.19 5.94 7.39
N LYS A 47 42.46 4.95 8.23
CA LYS A 47 41.56 3.83 8.48
C LYS A 47 40.26 4.29 9.15
N GLU A 48 40.35 5.18 10.13
CA GLU A 48 39.16 5.76 10.78
C GLU A 48 38.35 6.60 9.81
N ALA A 49 38.99 7.45 9.00
CA ALA A 49 38.33 8.26 7.99
C ALA A 49 37.62 7.39 6.95
N TYR A 50 38.28 6.33 6.47
CA TYR A 50 37.68 5.39 5.53
C TYR A 50 36.44 4.69 6.14
N THR A 51 36.54 4.23 7.39
CA THR A 51 35.42 3.59 8.10
C THR A 51 34.24 4.55 8.27
N MET A 52 34.52 5.80 8.61
CA MET A 52 33.51 6.86 8.71
C MET A 52 32.81 7.12 7.37
N ILE A 53 33.56 7.21 6.29
CA ILE A 53 33.02 7.39 4.94
C ILE A 53 32.11 6.22 4.57
N GLN A 54 32.55 4.99 4.77
CA GLN A 54 31.74 3.79 4.48
C GLN A 54 30.43 3.78 5.29
N LYS A 55 30.50 4.12 6.56
CA LYS A 55 29.31 4.24 7.41
C LYS A 55 28.36 5.31 6.89
N LYS A 56 28.87 6.49 6.55
CA LYS A 56 28.05 7.58 6.00
C LYS A 56 27.43 7.23 4.66
N MET A 57 28.16 6.58 3.77
CA MET A 57 27.64 6.09 2.49
C MET A 57 26.48 5.10 2.69
N SER A 58 26.63 4.16 3.64
CA SER A 58 25.57 3.21 3.99
C SER A 58 24.32 3.91 4.56
N GLU A 59 24.51 4.86 5.47
CA GLU A 59 23.41 5.66 6.06
C GLU A 59 22.65 6.43 4.96
N ILE A 60 23.38 7.10 4.04
CA ILE A 60 22.78 7.84 2.92
C ILE A 60 21.99 6.90 2.00
N ASN A 61 22.56 5.77 1.62
CA ASN A 61 21.89 4.80 0.76
C ASN A 61 20.59 4.26 1.41
N ASN A 62 20.62 3.98 2.71
CA ASN A 62 19.43 3.55 3.45
C ASN A 62 18.35 4.65 3.53
N GLN A 63 18.78 5.91 3.71
CA GLN A 63 17.85 7.04 3.70
C GLN A 63 17.19 7.22 2.33
N ILE A 64 17.97 7.22 1.25
CA ILE A 64 17.46 7.33 -0.12
C ILE A 64 16.47 6.19 -0.42
N SER A 65 16.82 4.95 -0.09
CA SER A 65 15.94 3.79 -0.30
C SER A 65 14.62 3.93 0.47
N SER A 66 14.69 4.39 1.72
CA SER A 66 13.51 4.62 2.56
C SER A 66 12.62 5.74 2.01
N GLU A 67 13.21 6.85 1.58
CA GLU A 67 12.46 7.97 0.99
C GLU A 67 11.81 7.57 -0.34
N LEU A 68 12.52 6.84 -1.20
CA LEU A 68 11.99 6.33 -2.46
C LEU A 68 10.77 5.41 -2.21
N SER A 69 10.90 4.43 -1.31
CA SER A 69 9.79 3.53 -0.96
C SER A 69 8.58 4.27 -0.39
N ARG A 70 8.81 5.31 0.43
CA ARG A 70 7.72 6.16 0.94
C ARG A 70 7.04 6.94 -0.17
N ALA A 71 7.81 7.52 -1.09
CA ALA A 71 7.28 8.28 -2.22
C ALA A 71 6.47 7.37 -3.17
N GLU A 72 6.96 6.17 -3.47
CA GLU A 72 6.23 5.17 -4.27
C GLU A 72 4.91 4.76 -3.61
N THR A 73 4.94 4.45 -2.31
CA THR A 73 3.74 4.08 -1.55
C THR A 73 2.72 5.22 -1.51
N ALA A 74 3.17 6.45 -1.29
CA ALA A 74 2.31 7.63 -1.30
C ALA A 74 1.69 7.86 -2.69
N SER A 75 2.46 7.67 -3.76
CA SER A 75 1.96 7.79 -5.13
C SER A 75 0.92 6.72 -5.46
N LYS A 76 1.20 5.44 -5.15
CA LYS A 76 0.23 4.34 -5.30
C LYS A 76 -1.06 4.61 -4.52
N LYS A 77 -0.96 5.05 -3.27
CA LYS A 77 -2.11 5.42 -2.45
C LYS A 77 -2.95 6.54 -3.08
N ARG A 78 -2.31 7.59 -3.61
CA ARG A 78 -3.01 8.69 -4.27
C ARG A 78 -3.77 8.23 -5.51
N ILE A 79 -3.16 7.37 -6.33
CA ILE A 79 -3.81 6.79 -7.51
C ILE A 79 -5.01 5.93 -7.09
N PHE A 80 -4.84 5.10 -6.08
CA PHE A 80 -5.92 4.26 -5.55
C PHE A 80 -7.11 5.08 -5.06
N LEU A 81 -6.85 6.13 -4.27
CA LEU A 81 -7.92 7.02 -3.78
C LEU A 81 -8.64 7.73 -4.93
N LYS A 82 -7.90 8.18 -5.95
CA LYS A 82 -8.52 8.84 -7.11
C LYS A 82 -9.36 7.88 -7.95
N ARG A 83 -8.93 6.64 -8.11
CA ARG A 83 -9.73 5.60 -8.79
C ARG A 83 -11.03 5.33 -8.05
N ARG A 84 -10.96 5.18 -6.73
CA ARG A 84 -12.14 4.99 -5.89
C ARG A 84 -13.12 6.18 -5.96
N GLU A 85 -12.60 7.39 -5.93
CA GLU A 85 -13.42 8.60 -6.11
C GLU A 85 -14.18 8.59 -7.44
N ILE A 86 -13.50 8.23 -8.55
CA ILE A 86 -14.14 8.10 -9.87
C ILE A 86 -15.23 7.02 -9.86
N GLU A 87 -14.95 5.88 -9.25
CA GLU A 87 -15.90 4.77 -9.10
C GLU A 87 -17.15 5.22 -8.34
N ASP A 88 -16.97 5.82 -7.15
CA ASP A 88 -18.06 6.34 -6.33
C ASP A 88 -18.91 7.38 -7.09
N GLU A 89 -18.29 8.26 -7.87
CA GLU A 89 -19.00 9.23 -8.71
C GLU A 89 -19.83 8.56 -9.81
N VAL A 90 -19.29 7.54 -10.47
CA VAL A 90 -19.99 6.83 -11.55
C VAL A 90 -21.21 6.11 -11.00
N PHE A 91 -21.05 5.39 -9.88
CA PHE A 91 -22.14 4.64 -9.26
C PHE A 91 -23.18 5.56 -8.63
N ALA A 92 -22.79 6.67 -8.01
CA ALA A 92 -23.76 7.68 -7.55
C ALA A 92 -24.60 8.29 -8.69
N LYS A 93 -24.00 8.51 -9.86
CA LYS A 93 -24.75 8.93 -11.06
C LYS A 93 -25.66 7.83 -11.60
N ALA A 94 -25.23 6.56 -11.55
CA ALA A 94 -26.03 5.42 -11.95
C ALA A 94 -27.26 5.24 -11.04
N GLU A 95 -27.08 5.32 -9.71
CA GLU A 95 -28.18 5.28 -8.74
C GLU A 95 -29.24 6.35 -8.99
N LYS A 96 -28.81 7.60 -9.22
CA LYS A 96 -29.74 8.69 -9.55
C LYS A 96 -30.57 8.39 -10.79
N LYS A 97 -29.93 7.89 -11.86
CA LYS A 97 -30.63 7.51 -13.09
C LYS A 97 -31.57 6.32 -12.86
N LEU A 98 -31.21 5.36 -12.03
CA LEU A 98 -32.08 4.26 -11.67
C LEU A 98 -33.31 4.73 -10.88
N ILE A 99 -33.15 5.66 -9.95
CA ILE A 99 -34.26 6.28 -9.22
C ILE A 99 -35.21 7.03 -10.20
N GLU A 100 -34.67 7.78 -11.15
CA GLU A 100 -35.46 8.42 -12.20
C GLU A 100 -36.19 7.38 -13.06
N TYR A 101 -35.51 6.30 -13.44
CA TYR A 101 -36.10 5.20 -14.19
C TYR A 101 -37.24 4.52 -13.46
N THR A 102 -37.20 4.37 -12.13
CA THR A 102 -38.29 3.77 -11.35
C THR A 102 -39.59 4.58 -11.39
N ALA A 103 -39.53 5.85 -11.80
CA ALA A 103 -40.71 6.69 -11.97
C ALA A 103 -41.39 6.53 -13.36
N THR A 104 -40.85 5.69 -14.26
CA THR A 104 -41.32 5.55 -15.64
C THR A 104 -42.26 4.33 -15.82
N ASP A 105 -43.16 4.38 -16.84
CA ASP A 105 -43.99 3.24 -17.20
C ASP A 105 -43.18 2.01 -17.67
N LYS A 106 -41.95 2.25 -18.20
CA LYS A 106 -41.03 1.17 -18.59
C LYS A 106 -40.61 0.32 -17.39
N TYR A 107 -40.45 0.95 -16.22
CA TYR A 107 -40.13 0.26 -14.99
C TYR A 107 -41.24 -0.70 -14.55
N VAL A 108 -42.52 -0.28 -14.65
CA VAL A 108 -43.65 -1.14 -14.34
C VAL A 108 -43.65 -2.39 -15.24
N SER A 109 -43.39 -2.23 -16.52
CA SER A 109 -43.24 -3.35 -17.46
C SER A 109 -42.06 -4.27 -17.10
N LYS A 110 -40.95 -3.69 -16.61
CA LYS A 110 -39.82 -4.45 -16.09
C LYS A 110 -40.17 -5.25 -14.84
N LEU A 111 -40.89 -4.63 -13.88
CA LEU A 111 -41.37 -5.33 -12.67
C LEU A 111 -42.23 -6.55 -13.03
N GLN A 112 -43.15 -6.42 -14.00
CA GLN A 112 -43.96 -7.54 -14.47
C GLN A 112 -43.07 -8.67 -15.03
N LYS A 113 -42.12 -8.37 -15.89
CA LYS A 113 -41.18 -9.37 -16.40
C LYS A 113 -40.33 -10.02 -15.31
N SER A 114 -39.89 -9.25 -14.32
CA SER A 114 -39.19 -9.80 -13.15
C SER A 114 -40.09 -10.76 -12.34
N ALA A 115 -41.36 -10.42 -12.14
CA ALA A 115 -42.30 -11.32 -11.50
C ALA A 115 -42.54 -12.63 -12.30
N GLU A 116 -42.62 -12.56 -13.63
CA GLU A 116 -42.68 -13.74 -14.52
C GLU A 116 -41.42 -14.60 -14.42
N ASN A 117 -40.21 -13.96 -14.37
CA ASN A 117 -38.95 -14.68 -14.21
C ASN A 117 -38.89 -15.41 -12.87
N ILE A 118 -39.25 -14.73 -11.79
CA ILE A 118 -39.32 -15.33 -10.44
C ILE A 118 -40.28 -16.51 -10.41
N SER A 119 -41.46 -16.41 -11.07
CA SER A 119 -42.42 -17.49 -11.20
C SER A 119 -41.88 -18.75 -11.88
N LYS A 120 -40.94 -18.58 -12.82
CA LYS A 120 -40.23 -19.71 -13.49
C LYS A 120 -39.23 -20.38 -12.59
N VAL A 121 -38.59 -19.62 -11.70
CA VAL A 121 -37.59 -20.14 -10.76
C VAL A 121 -38.18 -20.71 -9.51
N LEU A 122 -39.21 -20.04 -8.94
CA LEU A 122 -39.92 -20.45 -7.73
C LEU A 122 -41.26 -21.10 -8.10
N ASP A 123 -41.22 -22.40 -8.39
CA ASP A 123 -42.40 -23.20 -8.73
C ASP A 123 -43.11 -23.69 -7.47
N ALA A 124 -43.71 -22.76 -6.70
CA ALA A 124 -44.42 -23.04 -5.46
C ALA A 124 -45.62 -22.09 -5.26
N ASP A 125 -46.58 -22.50 -4.44
CA ASP A 125 -47.78 -21.72 -4.13
C ASP A 125 -47.65 -20.86 -2.85
N ASP A 126 -46.52 -20.93 -2.18
CA ASP A 126 -46.20 -20.21 -0.94
C ASP A 126 -45.25 -19.02 -1.13
N VAL A 127 -45.17 -18.52 -2.35
CA VAL A 127 -44.21 -17.45 -2.70
C VAL A 127 -44.68 -16.10 -2.16
N ILE A 128 -43.77 -15.42 -1.49
CA ILE A 128 -43.93 -14.02 -1.07
C ILE A 128 -43.04 -13.15 -1.96
N LEU A 129 -43.61 -12.20 -2.66
CA LEU A 129 -42.91 -11.19 -3.46
C LEU A 129 -42.67 -9.95 -2.60
N TYR A 130 -41.43 -9.65 -2.32
CA TYR A 130 -41.04 -8.43 -1.63
C TYR A 130 -40.77 -7.32 -2.63
N VAL A 131 -41.34 -6.15 -2.38
CA VAL A 131 -41.21 -4.97 -3.21
C VAL A 131 -40.98 -3.73 -2.35
N LYS A 132 -40.52 -2.64 -2.94
CA LYS A 132 -40.46 -1.36 -2.27
C LYS A 132 -41.89 -0.81 -2.01
N GLU A 133 -42.06 0.00 -0.95
CA GLU A 133 -43.35 0.59 -0.57
C GLU A 133 -44.06 1.29 -1.76
N LYS A 134 -43.32 2.07 -2.56
CA LYS A 134 -43.85 2.75 -3.75
C LYS A 134 -44.42 1.77 -4.81
N ASP A 135 -43.80 0.60 -4.93
CA ASP A 135 -44.19 -0.42 -5.93
C ASP A 135 -45.40 -1.22 -5.54
N MET A 136 -45.88 -1.10 -4.28
CA MET A 136 -47.14 -1.69 -3.81
C MET A 136 -48.37 -1.20 -4.60
N ALA A 137 -48.29 0.00 -5.18
CA ALA A 137 -49.35 0.48 -6.11
C ALA A 137 -49.58 -0.45 -7.30
N HIS A 138 -48.60 -1.27 -7.65
CA HIS A 138 -48.61 -2.20 -8.78
C HIS A 138 -48.91 -3.66 -8.37
N LYS A 139 -49.23 -3.91 -7.10
CA LYS A 139 -49.48 -5.25 -6.50
C LYS A 139 -50.35 -6.16 -7.41
N GLN A 140 -51.49 -5.67 -7.88
CA GLN A 140 -52.41 -6.48 -8.71
C GLN A 140 -51.76 -6.87 -10.06
N LYS A 141 -50.97 -5.98 -10.66
CA LYS A 141 -50.25 -6.26 -11.91
C LYS A 141 -49.17 -7.32 -11.69
N LEU A 142 -48.50 -7.30 -10.54
CA LEU A 142 -47.45 -8.24 -10.18
C LEU A 142 -48.02 -9.64 -9.90
N ILE A 143 -49.12 -9.75 -9.15
CA ILE A 143 -49.82 -11.02 -8.91
C ILE A 143 -50.27 -11.63 -10.24
N LYS A 144 -50.83 -10.80 -11.14
CA LYS A 144 -51.26 -11.26 -12.47
C LYS A 144 -50.08 -11.73 -13.33
N ALA A 145 -48.94 -11.03 -13.30
CA ALA A 145 -47.75 -11.39 -14.03
C ALA A 145 -47.07 -12.64 -13.48
N PHE A 146 -47.13 -12.84 -12.15
CA PHE A 146 -46.62 -14.05 -11.51
C PHE A 146 -47.41 -15.31 -11.94
N GLY A 147 -48.69 -15.15 -12.21
CA GLY A 147 -49.56 -16.19 -12.82
C GLY A 147 -49.96 -17.32 -11.86
N ARG A 148 -49.58 -17.30 -10.60
CA ARG A 148 -49.87 -18.27 -9.55
C ARG A 148 -50.27 -17.57 -8.25
N LYS A 149 -50.62 -18.35 -7.23
CA LYS A 149 -50.89 -17.81 -5.90
C LYS A 149 -49.60 -17.29 -5.28
N CYS A 150 -49.59 -16.01 -4.94
CA CYS A 150 -48.48 -15.36 -4.25
C CYS A 150 -48.98 -14.23 -3.35
N GLU A 151 -48.21 -13.91 -2.36
CA GLU A 151 -48.40 -12.73 -1.50
C GLU A 151 -47.41 -11.64 -1.90
N VAL A 152 -47.82 -10.36 -1.80
CA VAL A 152 -46.92 -9.23 -2.04
C VAL A 152 -46.80 -8.44 -0.75
N ALA A 153 -45.56 -8.31 -0.27
CA ALA A 153 -45.20 -7.61 0.95
C ALA A 153 -44.16 -6.51 0.68
N VAL A 154 -44.03 -5.57 1.60
CA VAL A 154 -43.02 -4.51 1.54
C VAL A 154 -41.74 -5.01 2.20
N SER A 155 -40.59 -4.66 1.60
CA SER A 155 -39.29 -4.82 2.25
C SER A 155 -38.51 -3.51 2.23
N ASP A 156 -37.95 -3.15 3.38
CA ASP A 156 -37.09 -1.98 3.55
C ASP A 156 -35.66 -2.20 3.02
N ASP A 157 -35.31 -3.47 2.74
CA ASP A 157 -34.00 -3.82 2.19
C ASP A 157 -33.85 -3.37 0.73
N ILE A 158 -34.96 -3.19 0.01
CA ILE A 158 -34.97 -2.75 -1.40
C ILE A 158 -34.93 -1.23 -1.45
N LYS A 159 -33.75 -0.67 -1.77
CA LYS A 159 -33.54 0.79 -1.80
C LYS A 159 -33.86 1.43 -3.16
N LEU A 160 -33.40 0.85 -4.24
CA LEU A 160 -33.62 1.35 -5.59
C LEU A 160 -34.96 0.90 -6.16
N GLY A 161 -35.25 -0.39 -6.08
CA GLY A 161 -36.49 -0.99 -6.56
C GLY A 161 -36.28 -2.39 -7.13
N GLY A 162 -37.34 -2.97 -7.70
CA GLY A 162 -37.29 -4.33 -8.20
C GLY A 162 -38.09 -5.27 -7.28
N ILE A 163 -37.90 -6.58 -7.42
CA ILE A 163 -38.65 -7.61 -6.73
C ILE A 163 -37.70 -8.70 -6.23
N THR A 164 -37.94 -9.16 -4.99
CA THR A 164 -37.36 -10.40 -4.46
C THR A 164 -38.45 -11.38 -4.17
N GLY A 165 -38.37 -12.61 -4.65
CA GLY A 165 -39.27 -13.70 -4.35
C GLY A 165 -38.68 -14.65 -3.30
N LEU A 166 -39.43 -15.00 -2.28
CA LEU A 166 -39.07 -15.98 -1.26
C LEU A 166 -40.09 -17.12 -1.26
N SER A 167 -39.67 -18.37 -1.42
CA SER A 167 -40.43 -19.54 -1.13
C SER A 167 -39.89 -20.25 0.10
N ARG A 168 -40.75 -20.43 1.11
CA ARG A 168 -40.35 -21.12 2.34
C ARG A 168 -40.29 -22.63 2.13
N SER A 169 -41.21 -23.18 1.33
CA SER A 169 -41.26 -24.62 1.05
C SER A 169 -40.03 -25.09 0.26
N LEU A 170 -39.57 -24.29 -0.68
CA LEU A 170 -38.36 -24.59 -1.46
C LEU A 170 -37.07 -24.16 -0.75
N GLY A 171 -37.14 -23.29 0.26
CA GLY A 171 -35.96 -22.69 0.89
C GLY A 171 -35.13 -21.84 -0.06
N MET A 172 -35.77 -21.24 -1.09
CA MET A 172 -35.12 -20.50 -2.16
C MET A 172 -35.52 -19.04 -2.19
N ILE A 173 -34.56 -18.19 -2.54
CA ILE A 173 -34.78 -16.77 -2.80
C ILE A 173 -34.38 -16.49 -4.26
N ALA A 174 -35.24 -15.77 -4.98
CA ALA A 174 -34.94 -15.25 -6.31
C ALA A 174 -34.92 -13.72 -6.26
N ASP A 175 -33.77 -13.14 -6.53
CA ASP A 175 -33.55 -11.70 -6.47
C ASP A 175 -33.45 -11.09 -7.88
N GLU A 176 -34.38 -10.20 -8.18
CA GLU A 176 -34.47 -9.41 -9.42
C GLU A 176 -34.48 -7.91 -9.08
N THR A 177 -33.84 -7.51 -7.98
CA THR A 177 -33.73 -6.10 -7.58
C THR A 177 -32.75 -5.32 -8.42
N LEU A 178 -32.95 -4.00 -8.50
CA LEU A 178 -32.00 -3.09 -9.13
C LEU A 178 -30.76 -2.92 -8.25
N ASP A 179 -30.90 -3.09 -6.95
CA ASP A 179 -29.82 -3.02 -5.96
C ASP A 179 -28.77 -4.09 -6.23
N SER A 180 -29.19 -5.36 -6.33
CA SER A 180 -28.29 -6.49 -6.62
C SER A 180 -27.66 -6.39 -8.00
N ARG A 181 -28.43 -5.97 -9.00
CA ARG A 181 -27.89 -5.76 -10.36
C ARG A 181 -26.86 -4.64 -10.41
N LEU A 182 -27.05 -3.58 -9.62
CA LEU A 182 -26.06 -2.50 -9.53
C LEU A 182 -24.79 -2.97 -8.83
N ALA A 183 -24.92 -3.80 -7.79
CA ALA A 183 -23.80 -4.40 -7.09
C ALA A 183 -22.98 -5.34 -8.01
N GLU A 184 -23.63 -6.19 -8.82
CA GLU A 184 -22.96 -7.03 -9.83
C GLU A 184 -22.20 -6.18 -10.87
N GLN A 185 -22.79 -5.05 -11.30
CA GLN A 185 -22.13 -4.14 -12.22
C GLN A 185 -20.93 -3.42 -11.60
N HIS A 186 -20.91 -3.25 -10.29
CA HIS A 186 -19.78 -2.69 -9.56
C HIS A 186 -18.56 -3.61 -9.66
N GLU A 187 -18.73 -4.91 -9.43
CA GLU A 187 -17.65 -5.89 -9.58
C GLU A 187 -17.15 -5.94 -11.03
N TRP A 188 -18.06 -6.01 -11.98
CA TRP A 188 -17.71 -6.00 -13.40
C TRP A 188 -16.93 -4.72 -13.81
N PHE A 189 -17.36 -3.56 -13.30
CA PHE A 189 -16.69 -2.28 -13.57
C PHE A 189 -15.27 -2.26 -13.02
N CYS A 190 -15.05 -2.71 -11.78
CA CYS A 190 -13.72 -2.82 -11.19
C CYS A 190 -12.79 -3.68 -12.04
N GLU A 191 -13.30 -4.77 -12.64
CA GLU A 191 -12.51 -5.68 -13.47
C GLU A 191 -12.21 -5.16 -14.87
N ASN A 192 -13.16 -4.44 -15.49
CA ASN A 192 -13.13 -4.13 -16.93
C ASN A 192 -12.85 -2.65 -17.23
N SER A 193 -12.93 -1.75 -16.27
CA SER A 193 -12.76 -0.30 -16.49
C SER A 193 -11.29 0.14 -16.70
N GLY A 194 -10.31 -0.78 -16.54
CA GLY A 194 -8.88 -0.42 -16.52
C GLY A 194 -8.46 0.33 -15.25
N LEU A 195 -9.37 0.50 -14.30
CA LEU A 195 -9.08 1.10 -12.99
C LEU A 195 -8.54 0.07 -11.98
N LYS A 196 -8.40 -1.20 -12.38
CA LYS A 196 -7.81 -2.25 -11.55
C LYS A 196 -6.38 -1.89 -11.17
N VAL A 197 -6.05 -2.00 -9.90
CA VAL A 197 -4.67 -1.86 -9.44
C VAL A 197 -3.96 -3.15 -9.80
N THR A 198 -3.20 -3.14 -10.90
CA THR A 198 -2.19 -4.19 -11.15
C THR A 198 -1.00 -3.89 -10.25
N GLU A 199 -0.61 -4.87 -9.44
CA GLU A 199 0.62 -4.82 -8.64
C GLU A 199 1.87 -4.66 -9.49
#